data_0fa90e1685118c6d554ea641a6a18879
#
_entry.id   0fa90e1685118c6d554ea641a6a18879
#
_cell.length_a   1.000
_cell.length_b   1.000
_cell.length_c   1.000
_cell.angle_alpha   90.00
_cell.angle_beta   90.00
_cell.angle_gamma   90.00
#
_symmetry.space_group_name_H-M   'P 1'
#
loop_
_entity.id
_entity.type
_entity.pdbx_description
1 polymer ?
#
loop_
_entity_poly.entity_id
_entity_poly.type
_entity_poly.pdbx_seq_one_letter_code
_entity_poly.pdbx_strand_id
1 'polypeptide(L)'
;MLPDKLKTNDGKPVFNKKVTWFFIRLFILFSIWFVCYSLILLPGRKIDRPLTNFITVGVTRSINLLSNEQVGWVADPVRPCTHLTKNGVAVFDIFDICNGIDLMFIYVGVLFLLPYPLKRKILFSIAGVAAIILLNIVRIGALYFIYIHQRSAFDFSHHYLFTLLMYVLIFYGWWLFVKKSKTYDQDQVEAA
;
A
#
# COMPACT_ATOMS: atom_id res chain seq x y z
N MET A 1 10.99 -36.68 6.34
CA MET A 1 12.45 -36.55 6.00
C MET A 1 12.57 -35.27 5.17
N LEU A 2 13.22 -34.22 5.69
CA LEU A 2 13.53 -33.01 4.93
C LEU A 2 14.67 -33.30 3.95
N PRO A 3 14.60 -32.78 2.71
CA PRO A 3 15.64 -33.02 1.72
C PRO A 3 16.97 -32.43 2.19
N ASP A 4 18.08 -33.17 1.96
CA ASP A 4 19.45 -32.85 2.43
C ASP A 4 19.98 -31.47 2.05
N LYS A 5 19.40 -30.81 1.07
CA LYS A 5 19.76 -29.44 0.65
C LYS A 5 19.39 -28.34 1.65
N LEU A 6 18.67 -28.67 2.73
CA LEU A 6 18.22 -27.73 3.77
C LEU A 6 18.97 -27.88 5.10
N LYS A 7 20.08 -28.65 5.11
CA LYS A 7 20.93 -28.80 6.27
C LYS A 7 22.33 -28.22 6.01
N THR A 8 22.87 -27.50 7.00
CA THR A 8 24.29 -27.15 7.01
C THR A 8 25.12 -28.40 7.25
N ASN A 9 26.44 -28.39 6.94
CA ASN A 9 27.38 -29.52 7.18
C ASN A 9 27.34 -30.06 8.62
N ASP A 10 26.81 -29.28 9.58
CA ASP A 10 26.66 -29.67 11.00
C ASP A 10 25.24 -30.19 11.32
N GLY A 11 24.43 -30.54 10.34
CA GLY A 11 23.07 -31.07 10.54
C GLY A 11 22.04 -30.09 11.11
N LYS A 12 22.39 -28.80 11.28
CA LYS A 12 21.49 -27.77 11.80
C LYS A 12 20.61 -27.20 10.66
N PRO A 13 19.33 -26.91 10.93
CA PRO A 13 18.47 -26.32 9.92
C PRO A 13 19.05 -24.96 9.47
N VAL A 14 19.08 -24.71 8.15
CA VAL A 14 19.61 -23.49 7.54
C VAL A 14 18.80 -22.23 7.92
N PHE A 15 17.67 -22.40 8.60
CA PHE A 15 16.84 -21.29 9.07
C PHE A 15 17.56 -20.52 10.19
N ASN A 16 18.13 -19.39 9.82
CA ASN A 16 18.80 -18.49 10.77
C ASN A 16 17.75 -17.97 11.79
N LYS A 17 18.01 -18.14 13.10
CA LYS A 17 17.14 -17.67 14.19
C LYS A 17 16.66 -16.21 13.98
N LYS A 18 17.51 -15.35 13.43
CA LYS A 18 17.15 -13.94 13.12
C LYS A 18 16.02 -13.84 12.10
N VAL A 19 16.06 -14.68 11.06
CA VAL A 19 15.02 -14.72 10.02
C VAL A 19 13.69 -15.23 10.59
N THR A 20 13.74 -16.30 11.37
CA THR A 20 12.55 -16.84 12.04
C THR A 20 11.90 -15.80 12.96
N TRP A 21 12.68 -15.11 13.78
CA TRP A 21 12.18 -14.05 14.65
C TRP A 21 11.59 -12.87 13.88
N PHE A 22 12.17 -12.52 12.73
CA PHE A 22 11.60 -11.48 11.86
C PHE A 22 10.20 -11.87 11.36
N PHE A 23 10.02 -13.11 10.86
CA PHE A 23 8.71 -13.58 10.40
C PHE A 23 7.69 -13.71 11.53
N ILE A 24 8.10 -14.12 12.72
CA ILE A 24 7.21 -14.15 13.89
C ILE A 24 6.72 -12.74 14.24
N ARG A 25 7.61 -11.76 14.29
CA ARG A 25 7.25 -10.36 14.56
C ARG A 25 6.33 -9.80 13.46
N LEU A 26 6.60 -10.13 12.22
CA LEU A 26 5.77 -9.75 11.08
C LEU A 26 4.36 -10.34 11.22
N PHE A 27 4.25 -11.63 11.53
CA PHE A 27 2.97 -12.30 11.74
C PHE A 27 2.18 -11.68 12.90
N ILE A 28 2.83 -11.42 14.03
CA ILE A 28 2.21 -10.76 15.19
C ILE A 28 1.71 -9.36 14.80
N LEU A 29 2.52 -8.57 14.10
CA LEU A 29 2.15 -7.24 13.62
C LEU A 29 0.89 -7.28 12.75
N PHE A 30 0.85 -8.21 11.79
CA PHE A 30 -0.31 -8.38 10.92
C PHE A 30 -1.56 -8.85 11.68
N SER A 31 -1.39 -9.77 12.62
CA SER A 31 -2.51 -10.26 13.43
C SER A 31 -3.10 -9.14 14.28
N ILE A 32 -2.26 -8.34 14.93
CA ILE A 32 -2.70 -7.17 15.70
C ILE A 32 -3.41 -6.16 14.79
N TRP A 33 -2.84 -5.86 13.63
CA TRP A 33 -3.48 -4.97 12.66
C TRP A 33 -4.85 -5.48 12.25
N PHE A 34 -4.94 -6.73 11.83
CA PHE A 34 -6.19 -7.34 11.38
C PHE A 34 -7.28 -7.25 12.45
N VAL A 35 -6.94 -7.57 13.69
CA VAL A 35 -7.89 -7.48 14.83
C VAL A 35 -8.27 -6.03 15.10
N CYS A 36 -7.31 -5.13 15.22
CA CYS A 36 -7.58 -3.70 15.48
C CYS A 36 -8.38 -3.07 14.34
N TYR A 37 -8.01 -3.35 13.10
CA TYR A 37 -8.71 -2.83 11.93
C TYR A 37 -10.15 -3.33 11.88
N SER A 38 -10.34 -4.65 11.97
CA SER A 38 -11.68 -5.27 11.85
C SER A 38 -12.63 -4.90 12.96
N LEU A 39 -12.14 -4.78 14.21
CA LEU A 39 -13.01 -4.56 15.38
C LEU A 39 -13.18 -3.08 15.74
N ILE A 40 -12.18 -2.24 15.47
CA ILE A 40 -12.15 -0.84 15.96
C ILE A 40 -12.33 0.16 14.83
N LEU A 41 -11.61 0.00 13.73
CA LEU A 41 -11.52 1.00 12.66
C LEU A 41 -12.62 0.85 11.63
N LEU A 42 -12.86 -0.38 11.18
CA LEU A 42 -13.83 -0.70 10.14
C LEU A 42 -15.28 -0.37 10.52
N PRO A 43 -15.79 -0.70 11.73
CA PRO A 43 -17.19 -0.45 12.06
C PRO A 43 -17.58 1.03 12.04
N GLY A 44 -16.64 1.92 12.39
CA GLY A 44 -16.88 3.37 12.40
C GLY A 44 -16.43 4.10 11.15
N ARG A 45 -15.73 3.45 10.23
CA ARG A 45 -15.13 4.04 9.01
C ARG A 45 -14.34 5.33 9.30
N LYS A 46 -13.80 5.47 10.53
CA LYS A 46 -13.21 6.72 11.03
C LYS A 46 -11.95 7.14 10.27
N ILE A 47 -11.22 6.18 9.73
CA ILE A 47 -10.00 6.41 8.95
C ILE A 47 -10.26 6.20 7.46
N ASP A 48 -11.00 5.15 7.10
CA ASP A 48 -11.26 4.80 5.71
C ASP A 48 -12.00 5.91 4.97
N ARG A 49 -13.11 6.40 5.54
CA ARG A 49 -13.95 7.41 4.89
C ARG A 49 -13.19 8.72 4.58
N PRO A 50 -12.49 9.37 5.53
CA PRO A 50 -11.71 10.57 5.22
C PRO A 50 -10.58 10.30 4.22
N LEU A 51 -9.93 9.13 4.28
CA LEU A 51 -8.88 8.76 3.34
C LEU A 51 -9.45 8.53 1.93
N THR A 52 -10.54 7.78 1.82
CA THR A 52 -11.24 7.57 0.53
C THR A 52 -11.69 8.89 -0.07
N ASN A 53 -12.28 9.79 0.73
CA ASN A 53 -12.68 11.11 0.27
C ASN A 53 -11.48 11.93 -0.22
N PHE A 54 -10.38 11.94 0.52
CA PHE A 54 -9.15 12.62 0.12
C PHE A 54 -8.61 12.11 -1.22
N ILE A 55 -8.53 10.80 -1.39
CA ILE A 55 -8.12 10.16 -2.64
C ILE A 55 -9.09 10.49 -3.76
N THR A 56 -10.40 10.44 -3.50
CA THR A 56 -11.43 10.77 -4.49
C THR A 56 -11.31 12.21 -4.98
N VAL A 57 -11.02 13.17 -4.10
CA VAL A 57 -10.74 14.57 -4.49
C VAL A 57 -9.53 14.62 -5.43
N GLY A 58 -8.45 13.90 -5.11
CA GLY A 58 -7.27 13.80 -5.97
C GLY A 58 -7.60 13.21 -7.34
N VAL A 59 -8.35 12.11 -7.38
CA VAL A 59 -8.81 11.44 -8.62
C VAL A 59 -9.65 12.38 -9.46
N THR A 60 -10.68 12.99 -8.87
CA THR A 60 -11.60 13.92 -9.56
C THR A 60 -10.84 15.10 -10.17
N ARG A 61 -9.90 15.71 -9.41
CA ARG A 61 -9.07 16.80 -9.93
C ARG A 61 -8.18 16.34 -11.09
N SER A 62 -7.58 15.15 -10.97
CA SER A 62 -6.72 14.60 -12.02
C SER A 62 -7.51 14.31 -13.30
N ILE A 63 -8.71 13.72 -13.19
CA ILE A 63 -9.59 13.48 -14.33
C ILE A 63 -9.98 14.78 -15.00
N ASN A 64 -10.44 15.77 -14.24
CA ASN A 64 -10.87 17.07 -14.78
C ASN A 64 -9.72 17.87 -15.41
N LEU A 65 -8.47 17.62 -14.97
CA LEU A 65 -7.28 18.26 -15.55
C LEU A 65 -6.82 17.60 -16.85
N LEU A 66 -6.98 16.27 -16.95
CA LEU A 66 -6.50 15.46 -18.09
C LEU A 66 -7.56 15.29 -19.18
N SER A 67 -8.82 15.43 -18.84
CA SER A 67 -9.95 15.32 -19.76
C SER A 67 -10.81 16.57 -19.66
N ASN A 68 -11.48 16.94 -20.76
CA ASN A 68 -12.46 18.03 -20.77
C ASN A 68 -13.78 17.62 -20.08
N GLU A 69 -13.77 16.56 -19.27
CA GLU A 69 -14.94 16.09 -18.55
C GLU A 69 -15.06 16.79 -17.20
N GLN A 70 -16.29 17.19 -16.85
CA GLN A 70 -16.58 17.68 -15.51
C GLN A 70 -17.12 16.54 -14.65
N VAL A 71 -16.21 15.92 -13.88
CA VAL A 71 -16.54 14.85 -12.93
C VAL A 71 -16.62 15.45 -11.54
N GLY A 72 -17.73 15.21 -10.85
CA GLY A 72 -17.93 15.49 -9.43
C GLY A 72 -17.80 14.22 -8.60
N TRP A 73 -18.06 14.34 -7.30
CA TRP A 73 -18.12 13.18 -6.41
C TRP A 73 -19.11 13.39 -5.27
N VAL A 74 -19.69 12.29 -4.78
CA VAL A 74 -20.60 12.27 -3.63
C VAL A 74 -20.28 11.05 -2.77
N ALA A 75 -20.06 11.24 -1.47
CA ALA A 75 -19.88 10.15 -0.54
C ALA A 75 -21.21 9.44 -0.25
N ASP A 76 -21.26 8.12 -0.36
CA ASP A 76 -22.45 7.35 0.01
C ASP A 76 -22.61 7.36 1.54
N PRO A 77 -23.80 7.76 2.07
CA PRO A 77 -24.03 7.81 3.50
C PRO A 77 -24.08 6.42 4.17
N VAL A 78 -24.46 5.39 3.42
CA VAL A 78 -24.71 4.03 3.93
C VAL A 78 -23.60 3.06 3.50
N ARG A 79 -23.30 3.02 2.20
CA ARG A 79 -22.30 2.09 1.64
C ARG A 79 -20.87 2.57 1.89
N PRO A 80 -19.90 1.65 1.99
CA PRO A 80 -18.48 1.99 2.17
C PRO A 80 -17.85 2.38 0.82
N CYS A 81 -18.40 3.40 0.16
CA CYS A 81 -17.92 3.89 -1.14
C CYS A 81 -18.18 5.38 -1.32
N THR A 82 -17.52 5.94 -2.32
CA THR A 82 -17.72 7.28 -2.85
C THR A 82 -18.01 7.18 -4.34
N HIS A 83 -19.04 7.85 -4.80
CA HIS A 83 -19.45 7.85 -6.21
C HIS A 83 -18.76 8.97 -6.96
N LEU A 84 -18.11 8.67 -8.08
CA LEU A 84 -17.79 9.67 -9.10
C LEU A 84 -19.04 9.93 -9.94
N THR A 85 -19.38 11.20 -10.10
CA THR A 85 -20.59 11.63 -10.79
C THR A 85 -20.24 12.42 -12.04
N LYS A 86 -20.97 12.18 -13.14
CA LYS A 86 -20.91 12.96 -14.38
C LYS A 86 -22.31 13.47 -14.68
N ASN A 87 -22.47 14.78 -14.81
CA ASN A 87 -23.78 15.43 -14.99
C ASN A 87 -24.80 15.04 -13.89
N GLY A 88 -24.35 14.88 -12.65
CA GLY A 88 -25.19 14.49 -11.52
C GLY A 88 -25.54 13.01 -11.41
N VAL A 89 -25.12 12.17 -12.37
CA VAL A 89 -25.35 10.72 -12.35
C VAL A 89 -24.08 9.99 -11.90
N ALA A 90 -24.23 9.04 -10.98
CA ALA A 90 -23.13 8.19 -10.54
C ALA A 90 -22.66 7.28 -11.68
N VAL A 91 -21.37 7.34 -12.02
CA VAL A 91 -20.77 6.60 -13.14
C VAL A 91 -19.70 5.60 -12.70
N PHE A 92 -19.07 5.81 -11.54
CA PHE A 92 -18.01 4.94 -11.04
C PHE A 92 -17.95 4.98 -9.50
N ASP A 93 -17.76 3.83 -8.86
CA ASP A 93 -17.72 3.71 -7.40
C ASP A 93 -16.30 3.45 -6.92
N ILE A 94 -15.85 4.23 -5.94
CA ILE A 94 -14.58 4.03 -5.24
C ILE A 94 -14.89 3.49 -3.84
N PHE A 95 -14.60 2.21 -3.62
CA PHE A 95 -14.83 1.57 -2.33
C PHE A 95 -13.70 1.89 -1.34
N ASP A 96 -14.03 1.90 -0.03
CA ASP A 96 -13.05 2.16 1.04
C ASP A 96 -11.91 1.14 1.04
N ILE A 97 -12.17 -0.12 0.68
CA ILE A 97 -11.14 -1.15 0.53
C ILE A 97 -10.07 -0.81 -0.53
N CYS A 98 -10.38 0.14 -1.43
CA CYS A 98 -9.47 0.59 -2.48
C CYS A 98 -8.64 1.81 -2.08
N ASN A 99 -8.73 2.30 -0.83
CA ASN A 99 -8.02 3.50 -0.38
C ASN A 99 -6.52 3.28 -0.11
N GLY A 100 -6.07 2.01 -0.07
CA GLY A 100 -4.67 1.64 0.10
C GLY A 100 -4.15 1.70 1.54
N ILE A 101 -5.02 1.82 2.56
CA ILE A 101 -4.62 1.86 3.97
C ILE A 101 -3.84 0.61 4.38
N ASP A 102 -4.25 -0.57 3.92
CA ASP A 102 -3.57 -1.83 4.21
C ASP A 102 -2.15 -1.83 3.64
N LEU A 103 -1.96 -1.30 2.42
CA LEU A 103 -0.66 -1.19 1.79
C LEU A 103 0.25 -0.21 2.53
N MET A 104 -0.29 0.91 3.02
CA MET A 104 0.45 1.87 3.85
C MET A 104 0.88 1.22 5.15
N PHE A 105 -0.01 0.48 5.80
CA PHE A 105 0.30 -0.23 7.04
C PHE A 105 1.39 -1.29 6.83
N ILE A 106 1.26 -2.12 5.79
CA ILE A 106 2.26 -3.13 5.42
C ILE A 106 3.61 -2.47 5.18
N TYR A 107 3.64 -1.41 4.37
CA TYR A 107 4.86 -0.70 4.03
C TYR A 107 5.58 -0.17 5.27
N VAL A 108 4.88 0.60 6.09
CA VAL A 108 5.42 1.21 7.31
C VAL A 108 5.79 0.15 8.33
N GLY A 109 4.92 -0.84 8.55
CA GLY A 109 5.15 -1.92 9.51
C GLY A 109 6.46 -2.67 9.27
N VAL A 110 6.75 -3.04 8.03
CA VAL A 110 8.01 -3.69 7.67
C VAL A 110 9.21 -2.79 7.94
N LEU A 111 9.14 -1.48 7.61
CA LEU A 111 10.23 -0.54 7.90
C LEU A 111 10.54 -0.50 9.40
N PHE A 112 9.52 -0.53 10.26
CA PHE A 112 9.70 -0.48 11.71
C PHE A 112 10.26 -1.78 12.29
N LEU A 113 10.05 -2.92 11.65
CA LEU A 113 10.65 -4.20 12.06
C LEU A 113 12.14 -4.31 11.72
N LEU A 114 12.64 -3.53 10.78
CA LEU A 114 14.04 -3.56 10.38
C LEU A 114 14.94 -2.86 11.41
N PRO A 115 16.18 -3.35 11.67
CA PRO A 115 17.10 -2.82 12.69
C PRO A 115 17.86 -1.59 12.17
N TYR A 116 17.17 -0.49 11.87
CA TYR A 116 17.77 0.75 11.38
C TYR A 116 17.34 1.96 12.21
N PRO A 117 18.06 3.12 12.11
CA PRO A 117 17.78 4.31 12.90
C PRO A 117 16.37 4.86 12.69
N LEU A 118 15.72 5.31 13.78
CA LEU A 118 14.32 5.80 13.78
C LEU A 118 14.10 6.96 12.80
N LYS A 119 15.03 7.92 12.74
CA LYS A 119 14.93 9.07 11.81
C LYS A 119 14.73 8.64 10.36
N ARG A 120 15.45 7.61 9.92
CA ARG A 120 15.31 7.05 8.57
C ARG A 120 13.99 6.35 8.35
N LYS A 121 13.55 5.55 9.34
CA LYS A 121 12.25 4.88 9.27
C LYS A 121 11.13 5.89 9.07
N ILE A 122 11.14 6.98 9.86
CA ILE A 122 10.14 8.03 9.74
C ILE A 122 10.19 8.70 8.36
N LEU A 123 11.37 9.09 7.89
CA LEU A 123 11.52 9.74 6.58
C LEU A 123 11.01 8.86 5.44
N PHE A 124 11.42 7.57 5.41
CA PHE A 124 10.97 6.62 4.39
C PHE A 124 9.49 6.27 4.53
N SER A 125 8.95 6.25 5.76
CA SER A 125 7.51 6.04 5.98
C SER A 125 6.70 7.18 5.39
N ILE A 126 7.07 8.42 5.65
CA ILE A 126 6.38 9.59 5.08
C ILE A 126 6.46 9.60 3.56
N ALA A 127 7.67 9.40 3.01
CA ALA A 127 7.86 9.38 1.56
C ALA A 127 7.10 8.22 0.89
N GLY A 128 7.11 7.03 1.49
CA GLY A 128 6.42 5.87 0.96
C GLY A 128 4.90 5.97 1.06
N VAL A 129 4.36 6.48 2.17
CA VAL A 129 2.92 6.73 2.30
C VAL A 129 2.46 7.75 1.27
N ALA A 130 3.20 8.85 1.08
CA ALA A 130 2.90 9.83 0.04
C ALA A 130 2.93 9.21 -1.37
N ALA A 131 3.93 8.37 -1.66
CA ALA A 131 4.03 7.65 -2.93
C ALA A 131 2.86 6.69 -3.14
N ILE A 132 2.46 5.93 -2.12
CA ILE A 132 1.31 5.01 -2.17
C ILE A 132 0.02 5.78 -2.45
N ILE A 133 -0.20 6.93 -1.81
CA ILE A 133 -1.38 7.79 -2.05
C ILE A 133 -1.39 8.28 -3.50
N LEU A 134 -0.29 8.83 -3.99
CA LEU A 134 -0.19 9.33 -5.36
C LEU A 134 -0.45 8.24 -6.39
N LEU A 135 0.17 7.07 -6.20
CA LEU A 135 -0.03 5.93 -7.08
C LEU A 135 -1.46 5.39 -7.03
N ASN A 136 -2.10 5.44 -5.86
CA ASN A 136 -3.48 5.04 -5.73
C ASN A 136 -4.43 6.00 -6.47
N ILE A 137 -4.16 7.31 -6.43
CA ILE A 137 -4.88 8.30 -7.24
C ILE A 137 -4.73 8.00 -8.73
N VAL A 138 -3.50 7.76 -9.20
CA VAL A 138 -3.22 7.39 -10.60
C VAL A 138 -3.93 6.09 -10.98
N ARG A 139 -3.84 5.06 -10.13
CA ARG A 139 -4.52 3.78 -10.31
C ARG A 139 -6.03 3.93 -10.49
N ILE A 140 -6.69 4.64 -9.58
CA ILE A 140 -8.14 4.80 -9.61
C ILE A 140 -8.55 5.67 -10.80
N GLY A 141 -7.80 6.72 -11.12
CA GLY A 141 -8.02 7.52 -12.33
C GLY A 141 -7.88 6.71 -13.62
N ALA A 142 -6.85 5.86 -13.71
CA ALA A 142 -6.67 4.95 -14.85
C ALA A 142 -7.80 3.93 -14.94
N LEU A 143 -8.25 3.36 -13.81
CA LEU A 143 -9.38 2.43 -13.75
C LEU A 143 -10.69 3.10 -14.21
N TYR A 144 -10.91 4.37 -13.85
CA TYR A 144 -12.05 5.14 -14.36
C TYR A 144 -12.04 5.22 -15.89
N PHE A 145 -10.90 5.59 -16.50
CA PHE A 145 -10.80 5.66 -17.96
C PHE A 145 -10.96 4.29 -18.63
N ILE A 146 -10.40 3.23 -18.05
CA ILE A 146 -10.58 1.86 -18.55
C ILE A 146 -12.05 1.45 -18.45
N TYR A 147 -12.72 1.77 -17.35
CA TYR A 147 -14.13 1.45 -17.16
C TYR A 147 -15.04 2.12 -18.21
N ILE A 148 -14.75 3.38 -18.54
CA ILE A 148 -15.57 4.15 -19.51
C ILE A 148 -15.28 3.71 -20.95
N HIS A 149 -14.02 3.44 -21.31
CA HIS A 149 -13.63 3.22 -22.72
C HIS A 149 -13.47 1.75 -23.09
N GLN A 150 -13.08 0.88 -22.14
CA GLN A 150 -12.70 -0.51 -22.40
C GLN A 150 -13.12 -1.43 -21.25
N ARG A 151 -14.42 -1.53 -21.04
CA ARG A 151 -15.01 -2.22 -19.88
C ARG A 151 -14.56 -3.69 -19.74
N SER A 152 -14.26 -4.38 -20.85
CA SER A 152 -13.76 -5.76 -20.85
C SER A 152 -12.38 -5.92 -20.21
N ALA A 153 -11.55 -4.86 -20.21
CA ALA A 153 -10.23 -4.88 -19.61
C ALA A 153 -10.23 -4.48 -18.12
N PHE A 154 -11.38 -4.03 -17.60
CA PHE A 154 -11.47 -3.50 -16.24
C PHE A 154 -11.10 -4.52 -15.17
N ASP A 155 -11.71 -5.71 -15.20
CA ASP A 155 -11.48 -6.75 -14.18
C ASP A 155 -10.02 -7.21 -14.15
N PHE A 156 -9.42 -7.41 -15.32
CA PHE A 156 -8.00 -7.75 -15.42
C PHE A 156 -7.11 -6.63 -14.86
N SER A 157 -7.37 -5.40 -15.24
CA SER A 157 -6.59 -4.24 -14.79
C SER A 157 -6.72 -4.04 -13.29
N HIS A 158 -7.93 -4.12 -12.74
CA HIS A 158 -8.20 -3.92 -11.33
C HIS A 158 -7.59 -5.00 -10.44
N HIS A 159 -7.77 -6.28 -10.78
CA HIS A 159 -7.35 -7.39 -9.92
C HIS A 159 -5.88 -7.78 -10.10
N TYR A 160 -5.32 -7.66 -11.30
CA TYR A 160 -3.97 -8.16 -11.60
C TYR A 160 -2.98 -7.04 -11.86
N LEU A 161 -3.21 -6.19 -12.87
CA LEU A 161 -2.23 -5.23 -13.34
C LEU A 161 -1.86 -4.22 -12.25
N PHE A 162 -2.84 -3.52 -11.71
CA PHE A 162 -2.59 -2.49 -10.71
C PHE A 162 -2.21 -3.06 -9.34
N THR A 163 -2.71 -4.23 -8.99
CA THR A 163 -2.31 -4.91 -7.75
C THR A 163 -0.84 -5.29 -7.80
N LEU A 164 -0.39 -5.90 -8.92
CA LEU A 164 1.02 -6.21 -9.12
C LEU A 164 1.90 -4.96 -9.09
N LEU A 165 1.48 -3.89 -9.77
CA LEU A 165 2.21 -2.62 -9.79
C LEU A 165 2.40 -2.06 -8.38
N MET A 166 1.36 -2.05 -7.55
CA MET A 166 1.42 -1.57 -6.17
C MET A 166 2.41 -2.39 -5.32
N TYR A 167 2.40 -3.72 -5.44
CA TYR A 167 3.36 -4.56 -4.73
C TYR A 167 4.80 -4.32 -5.19
N VAL A 168 5.04 -4.23 -6.51
CA VAL A 168 6.38 -3.93 -7.05
C VAL A 168 6.93 -2.63 -6.46
N LEU A 169 6.09 -1.60 -6.34
CA LEU A 169 6.50 -0.31 -5.78
C LEU A 169 6.80 -0.40 -4.28
N ILE A 170 6.02 -1.16 -3.51
CA ILE A 170 6.28 -1.41 -2.09
C ILE A 170 7.62 -2.14 -1.91
N PHE A 171 7.87 -3.21 -2.66
CA PHE A 171 9.14 -3.94 -2.63
C PHE A 171 10.32 -3.06 -3.05
N TYR A 172 10.15 -2.22 -4.07
CA TYR A 172 11.15 -1.26 -4.49
C TYR A 172 11.47 -0.23 -3.40
N GLY A 173 10.44 0.26 -2.69
CA GLY A 173 10.61 1.16 -1.55
C GLY A 173 11.41 0.54 -0.42
N TRP A 174 11.12 -0.73 -0.05
CA TRP A 174 11.90 -1.47 0.94
C TRP A 174 13.34 -1.73 0.49
N TRP A 175 13.53 -2.08 -0.77
CA TRP A 175 14.87 -2.26 -1.34
C TRP A 175 15.69 -0.98 -1.27
N LEU A 176 15.11 0.16 -1.66
CA LEU A 176 15.75 1.48 -1.56
C LEU A 176 16.12 1.82 -0.11
N PHE A 177 15.22 1.56 0.84
CA PHE A 177 15.46 1.77 2.25
C PHE A 177 16.67 0.97 2.74
N VAL A 178 16.72 -0.33 2.47
CA VAL A 178 17.81 -1.21 2.88
C VAL A 178 19.13 -0.80 2.20
N LYS A 179 19.11 -0.53 0.89
CA LYS A 179 20.29 -0.12 0.12
C LYS A 179 20.91 1.16 0.69
N LYS A 180 20.10 2.22 0.85
CA LYS A 180 20.58 3.49 1.42
C LYS A 180 21.03 3.38 2.87
N SER A 181 20.43 2.48 3.65
CA SER A 181 20.80 2.28 5.04
C SER A 181 22.16 1.58 5.19
N LYS A 182 22.50 0.64 4.32
CA LYS A 182 23.82 0.01 4.29
C LYS A 182 24.93 0.97 3.92
N THR A 183 24.70 1.83 2.90
CA THR A 183 25.68 2.84 2.50
C THR A 183 26.02 3.80 3.64
N TYR A 184 25.01 4.26 4.36
CA TYR A 184 25.24 5.16 5.50
C TYR A 184 26.02 4.53 6.66
N ASP A 185 25.75 3.25 6.96
CA ASP A 185 26.50 2.56 8.01
C ASP A 185 27.97 2.39 7.63
N GLN A 186 28.28 2.18 6.33
CA GLN A 186 29.65 2.15 5.82
C GLN A 186 30.34 3.51 5.92
N ASP A 187 29.67 4.59 5.50
CA ASP A 187 30.22 5.97 5.56
C ASP A 187 30.54 6.38 7.02
N GLN A 188 29.75 5.92 8.00
CA GLN A 188 30.01 6.20 9.43
C GLN A 188 31.21 5.42 9.98
N VAL A 189 31.44 4.20 9.46
CA VAL A 189 32.60 3.38 9.85
C VAL A 189 33.90 3.92 9.24
N GLU A 190 33.85 4.49 8.02
CA GLU A 190 35.01 5.08 7.36
C GLU A 190 35.38 6.46 7.92
N ALA A 191 34.42 7.14 8.56
CA ALA A 191 34.61 8.48 9.16
C ALA A 191 35.05 8.45 10.64
N ALA A 192 35.09 7.26 11.28
CA ALA A 192 35.46 7.07 12.69
C ALA A 192 36.86 6.49 12.83
#